data_93d18403e8bc2ad6ed9f437f4cc8fa91
#
_entry.id   93d18403e8bc2ad6ed9f437f4cc8fa91
#
_cell.length_a   1.000
_cell.length_b   1.000
_cell.length_c   1.000
_cell.angle_alpha   90.00
_cell.angle_beta   90.00
_cell.angle_gamma   90.00
#
_symmetry.space_group_name_H-M   'P 1'
#
loop_
_entity.id
_entity.type
_entity.pdbx_description
1 polymer ?
#
loop_
_entity_poly.entity_id
_entity_poly.type
_entity_poly.pdbx_seq_one_letter_code
_entity_poly.pdbx_strand_id
1 'polypeptide(L)'
;IRNIAWADYIPQVELPDYAPMLEAQKQECANMTSRLEDQINAQNEQIKKLQDKIKFTQDSLDRHIKMTKVPEKIAPTAEEEKIIKTALSNLEFESGKAVIKSSSFQYLDNLANMAKSRKDWVLHLKGYTDNIGDKAKNLQLSKDRAAAVKNYLVSKGVDPVNLESKGFGDENPIATNKTAAGRAKNRRVEIDLFSNK
;
A
#
# COMPACT_ATOMS: atom_id res chain seq x y z
N ILE A 1 -44.71 65.57 -80.32
CA ILE A 1 -44.18 65.27 -78.98
C ILE A 1 -43.96 63.77 -78.90
N ARG A 2 -42.67 63.28 -78.97
CA ARG A 2 -42.32 61.89 -78.94
C ARG A 2 -42.31 61.47 -77.52
N ASN A 3 -43.11 60.43 -77.18
CA ASN A 3 -43.02 59.73 -75.90
C ASN A 3 -41.72 58.93 -75.91
N ILE A 4 -40.76 59.37 -75.15
CA ILE A 4 -39.57 58.58 -74.83
C ILE A 4 -40.02 57.64 -73.73
N ALA A 5 -40.03 56.32 -74.01
CA ALA A 5 -40.33 55.30 -73.04
C ALA A 5 -39.13 55.23 -72.10
N TRP A 6 -39.34 55.52 -70.82
CA TRP A 6 -38.36 55.45 -69.79
C TRP A 6 -37.76 54.02 -69.58
N ALA A 7 -38.34 53.00 -70.23
CA ALA A 7 -37.90 51.62 -70.18
C ALA A 7 -36.56 51.40 -70.88
N ASP A 8 -36.12 52.29 -71.81
CA ASP A 8 -34.88 52.14 -72.55
C ASP A 8 -33.65 52.74 -71.83
N TYR A 9 -33.84 53.24 -70.60
CA TYR A 9 -32.80 53.94 -69.86
C TYR A 9 -32.36 53.22 -68.57
N ILE A 10 -32.70 51.94 -68.42
CA ILE A 10 -32.17 51.16 -67.33
C ILE A 10 -30.81 50.57 -67.86
N PRO A 11 -29.66 51.09 -67.38
CA PRO A 11 -28.42 50.44 -67.72
C PRO A 11 -28.50 48.98 -67.25
N GLN A 12 -28.25 48.04 -68.17
CA GLN A 12 -28.11 46.65 -67.84
C GLN A 12 -26.83 46.54 -66.98
N VAL A 13 -27.00 46.70 -65.69
CA VAL A 13 -25.90 46.42 -64.76
C VAL A 13 -25.77 44.92 -64.72
N GLU A 14 -24.79 44.41 -65.43
CA GLU A 14 -24.37 43.03 -65.22
C GLU A 14 -23.88 42.90 -63.79
N LEU A 15 -24.68 42.25 -62.96
CA LEU A 15 -24.24 41.93 -61.63
C LEU A 15 -23.08 40.94 -61.71
N PRO A 16 -22.01 41.14 -60.94
CA PRO A 16 -20.91 40.19 -60.91
C PRO A 16 -21.45 38.80 -60.59
N ASP A 17 -20.94 37.80 -61.30
CA ASP A 17 -21.21 36.39 -60.98
C ASP A 17 -20.53 36.01 -59.64
N TYR A 18 -21.31 35.97 -58.59
CA TYR A 18 -20.87 35.60 -57.26
C TYR A 18 -20.79 34.06 -57.03
N ALA A 19 -21.24 33.27 -58.00
CA ALA A 19 -21.28 31.81 -57.82
C ALA A 19 -19.91 31.20 -57.56
N PRO A 20 -18.80 31.58 -58.25
CA PRO A 20 -17.46 31.05 -57.97
C PRO A 20 -16.96 31.39 -56.56
N MET A 21 -17.29 32.60 -56.05
CA MET A 21 -16.89 33.06 -54.74
C MET A 21 -17.66 32.32 -53.63
N LEU A 22 -18.92 32.01 -53.84
CA LEU A 22 -19.74 31.24 -52.92
C LEU A 22 -19.27 29.77 -52.83
N GLU A 23 -18.91 29.17 -53.96
CA GLU A 23 -18.35 27.79 -53.97
C GLU A 23 -16.97 27.74 -53.31
N ALA A 24 -16.10 28.73 -53.48
CA ALA A 24 -14.82 28.82 -52.79
C ALA A 24 -15.03 28.92 -51.24
N GLN A 25 -16.00 29.74 -50.79
CA GLN A 25 -16.30 29.81 -49.38
C GLN A 25 -16.88 28.50 -48.79
N LYS A 26 -17.72 27.81 -49.54
CA LYS A 26 -18.23 26.49 -49.12
C LYS A 26 -17.10 25.47 -48.97
N GLN A 27 -16.17 25.48 -49.94
CA GLN A 27 -15.01 24.58 -49.91
C GLN A 27 -14.08 24.89 -48.72
N GLU A 28 -13.88 26.18 -48.42
CA GLU A 28 -13.09 26.61 -47.25
C GLU A 28 -13.75 26.21 -45.95
N CYS A 29 -15.07 26.40 -45.83
CA CYS A 29 -15.84 25.91 -44.64
C CYS A 29 -15.73 24.38 -44.48
N ALA A 30 -15.86 23.62 -45.57
CA ALA A 30 -15.73 22.16 -45.53
C ALA A 30 -14.33 21.72 -45.08
N ASN A 31 -13.29 22.38 -45.60
CA ASN A 31 -11.91 22.13 -45.22
C ASN A 31 -11.66 22.47 -43.74
N MET A 32 -12.23 23.57 -43.24
CA MET A 32 -12.12 23.96 -41.85
C MET A 32 -12.85 22.98 -40.94
N THR A 33 -14.04 22.52 -41.33
CA THR A 33 -14.81 21.52 -40.56
C THR A 33 -14.00 20.21 -40.46
N SER A 34 -13.43 19.70 -41.56
CA SER A 34 -12.61 18.51 -41.55
C SER A 34 -11.39 18.64 -40.62
N ARG A 35 -10.69 19.78 -40.65
CA ARG A 35 -9.56 20.03 -39.72
C ARG A 35 -9.98 20.07 -38.26
N LEU A 36 -11.12 20.64 -37.96
CA LEU A 36 -11.66 20.67 -36.60
C LEU A 36 -12.06 19.27 -36.12
N GLU A 37 -12.67 18.46 -36.98
CA GLU A 37 -12.99 17.06 -36.67
C GLU A 37 -11.72 16.24 -36.37
N ASP A 38 -10.67 16.40 -37.16
CA ASP A 38 -9.38 15.74 -36.93
C ASP A 38 -8.76 16.18 -35.58
N GLN A 39 -8.84 17.49 -35.25
CA GLN A 39 -8.35 17.99 -33.97
C GLN A 39 -9.16 17.44 -32.79
N ILE A 40 -10.48 17.40 -32.90
CA ILE A 40 -11.36 16.82 -31.88
C ILE A 40 -11.03 15.34 -31.66
N ASN A 41 -10.84 14.57 -32.74
CA ASN A 41 -10.50 13.17 -32.66
C ASN A 41 -9.14 12.96 -31.97
N ALA A 42 -8.13 13.77 -32.33
CA ALA A 42 -6.82 13.72 -31.66
C ALA A 42 -6.88 14.07 -30.16
N GLN A 43 -7.68 15.07 -29.80
CA GLN A 43 -7.91 15.44 -28.40
C GLN A 43 -8.65 14.35 -27.64
N ASN A 44 -9.66 13.74 -28.24
CA ASN A 44 -10.39 12.61 -27.62
C ASN A 44 -9.48 11.41 -27.36
N GLU A 45 -8.55 11.09 -28.27
CA GLU A 45 -7.52 10.08 -28.05
C GLU A 45 -6.58 10.42 -26.88
N GLN A 46 -6.19 11.69 -26.76
CA GLN A 46 -5.35 12.13 -25.64
C GLN A 46 -6.11 12.04 -24.30
N ILE A 47 -7.39 12.45 -24.29
CA ILE A 47 -8.25 12.32 -23.10
C ILE A 47 -8.36 10.86 -22.67
N LYS A 48 -8.59 9.96 -23.61
CA LYS A 48 -8.66 8.53 -23.31
C LYS A 48 -7.35 8.00 -22.69
N LYS A 49 -6.20 8.36 -23.27
CA LYS A 49 -4.88 7.98 -22.71
C LYS A 49 -4.65 8.53 -21.30
N LEU A 50 -5.12 9.75 -21.03
CA LEU A 50 -5.03 10.35 -19.69
C LEU A 50 -5.97 9.67 -18.68
N GLN A 51 -7.18 9.31 -19.09
CA GLN A 51 -8.13 8.57 -18.27
C GLN A 51 -7.57 7.19 -17.88
N ASP A 52 -6.96 6.47 -18.83
CA ASP A 52 -6.32 5.18 -18.56
C ASP A 52 -5.15 5.33 -17.57
N LYS A 53 -4.34 6.39 -17.70
CA LYS A 53 -3.28 6.70 -16.73
C LYS A 53 -3.81 7.01 -15.34
N ILE A 54 -4.88 7.81 -15.25
CA ILE A 54 -5.52 8.14 -13.98
C ILE A 54 -6.05 6.88 -13.31
N LYS A 55 -6.73 6.02 -14.05
CA LYS A 55 -7.23 4.73 -13.54
C LYS A 55 -6.10 3.86 -13.02
N PHE A 56 -5.01 3.71 -13.79
CA PHE A 56 -3.85 2.94 -13.36
C PHE A 56 -3.20 3.49 -12.07
N THR A 57 -3.08 4.83 -11.96
CA THR A 57 -2.53 5.46 -10.75
C THR A 57 -3.46 5.32 -9.56
N GLN A 58 -4.78 5.42 -9.74
CA GLN A 58 -5.76 5.17 -8.69
C GLN A 58 -5.71 3.71 -8.20
N ASP A 59 -5.71 2.74 -9.10
CA ASP A 59 -5.58 1.32 -8.74
C ASP A 59 -4.25 1.03 -8.01
N SER A 60 -3.18 1.73 -8.37
CA SER A 60 -1.88 1.65 -7.69
C SER A 60 -1.92 2.28 -6.29
N LEU A 61 -2.57 3.44 -6.16
CA LEU A 61 -2.75 4.14 -4.88
C LEU A 61 -3.63 3.33 -3.93
N ASP A 62 -4.75 2.77 -4.42
CA ASP A 62 -5.64 1.94 -3.61
C ASP A 62 -4.95 0.67 -3.11
N ARG A 63 -4.10 0.06 -3.95
CA ARG A 63 -3.23 -1.05 -3.50
C ARG A 63 -2.25 -0.58 -2.44
N HIS A 64 -1.64 0.59 -2.60
CA HIS A 64 -0.71 1.15 -1.63
C HIS A 64 -1.42 1.52 -0.32
N ILE A 65 -2.62 2.10 -0.37
CA ILE A 65 -3.45 2.41 0.81
C ILE A 65 -3.86 1.13 1.54
N LYS A 66 -4.23 0.06 0.82
CA LYS A 66 -4.49 -1.24 1.46
C LYS A 66 -3.26 -1.82 2.15
N MET A 67 -2.07 -1.59 1.58
CA MET A 67 -0.80 -2.03 2.19
C MET A 67 -0.31 -1.11 3.32
N THR A 68 -0.71 0.18 3.31
CA THR A 68 -0.30 1.19 4.30
C THR A 68 -1.39 1.54 5.30
N LYS A 69 -2.56 0.87 5.25
CA LYS A 69 -3.56 1.01 6.31
C LYS A 69 -2.85 0.69 7.62
N VAL A 70 -2.60 1.72 8.44
CA VAL A 70 -1.96 1.52 9.75
C VAL A 70 -2.85 0.55 10.50
N PRO A 71 -2.39 -0.68 10.77
CA PRO A 71 -3.24 -1.66 11.41
C PRO A 71 -3.63 -1.14 12.78
N GLU A 72 -4.92 -1.15 13.07
CA GLU A 72 -5.43 -0.71 14.36
C GLU A 72 -4.97 -1.68 15.44
N LYS A 73 -4.33 -1.14 16.50
CA LYS A 73 -3.88 -1.95 17.63
C LYS A 73 -5.10 -2.47 18.39
N ILE A 74 -5.20 -3.79 18.53
CA ILE A 74 -6.31 -4.45 19.20
C ILE A 74 -5.91 -4.80 20.63
N ALA A 75 -6.86 -4.64 21.56
CA ALA A 75 -6.74 -5.19 22.91
C ALA A 75 -7.23 -6.65 22.91
N PRO A 76 -6.42 -7.62 23.34
CA PRO A 76 -6.85 -9.01 23.51
C PRO A 76 -7.85 -9.11 24.68
N THR A 77 -8.67 -10.15 24.66
CA THR A 77 -9.46 -10.51 25.85
C THR A 77 -8.54 -10.94 26.99
N ALA A 78 -9.05 -10.97 28.22
CA ALA A 78 -8.26 -11.37 29.40
C ALA A 78 -7.65 -12.78 29.28
N GLU A 79 -8.37 -13.72 28.65
CA GLU A 79 -7.85 -15.07 28.40
C GLU A 79 -6.75 -15.08 27.33
N GLU A 80 -6.95 -14.38 26.23
CA GLU A 80 -5.97 -14.24 25.15
C GLU A 80 -4.69 -13.56 25.68
N GLU A 81 -4.85 -12.50 26.47
CA GLU A 81 -3.72 -11.82 27.12
C GLU A 81 -2.93 -12.77 28.03
N LYS A 82 -3.63 -13.63 28.80
CA LYS A 82 -3.01 -14.65 29.64
C LYS A 82 -2.20 -15.67 28.81
N ILE A 83 -2.76 -16.14 27.70
CA ILE A 83 -2.04 -17.06 26.78
C ILE A 83 -0.77 -16.41 26.25
N ILE A 84 -0.87 -15.15 25.74
CA ILE A 84 0.27 -14.41 25.22
C ILE A 84 1.34 -14.22 26.29
N LYS A 85 0.96 -13.70 27.46
CA LYS A 85 1.88 -13.49 28.60
C LYS A 85 2.55 -14.80 29.02
N THR A 86 1.79 -15.89 29.11
CA THR A 86 2.33 -17.19 29.51
C THR A 86 3.33 -17.70 28.45
N ALA A 87 3.00 -17.57 27.17
CA ALA A 87 3.90 -17.98 26.09
C ALA A 87 5.22 -17.18 26.10
N LEU A 88 5.14 -15.86 26.26
CA LEU A 88 6.31 -14.98 26.28
C LEU A 88 7.16 -15.14 27.54
N SER A 89 6.53 -15.35 28.71
CA SER A 89 7.26 -15.57 29.99
C SER A 89 8.02 -16.88 30.03
N ASN A 90 7.59 -17.88 29.28
CA ASN A 90 8.22 -19.20 29.21
C ASN A 90 8.99 -19.40 27.89
N LEU A 91 9.17 -18.34 27.10
CA LEU A 91 9.96 -18.39 25.89
C LEU A 91 11.45 -18.29 26.21
N GLU A 92 12.14 -19.38 26.01
CA GLU A 92 13.59 -19.48 26.22
C GLU A 92 14.33 -19.82 24.93
N PHE A 93 15.49 -19.22 24.76
CA PHE A 93 16.43 -19.53 23.69
C PHE A 93 17.72 -20.17 24.26
N GLU A 94 18.40 -20.93 23.42
CA GLU A 94 19.77 -21.32 23.73
C GLU A 94 20.67 -20.08 23.88
N SER A 95 21.71 -20.20 24.73
CA SER A 95 22.60 -19.06 25.00
C SER A 95 23.29 -18.56 23.73
N GLY A 96 23.15 -17.27 23.46
CA GLY A 96 23.73 -16.60 22.29
C GLY A 96 23.14 -17.01 20.95
N LYS A 97 22.08 -17.81 20.92
CA LYS A 97 21.47 -18.32 19.69
C LYS A 97 19.98 -17.89 19.55
N ALA A 98 19.43 -18.12 18.39
CA ALA A 98 18.00 -17.99 18.07
C ALA A 98 17.28 -19.36 18.04
N VAL A 99 17.82 -20.36 18.72
CA VAL A 99 17.23 -21.70 18.82
C VAL A 99 16.31 -21.73 20.03
N ILE A 100 15.02 -21.98 19.79
CA ILE A 100 14.00 -22.05 20.85
C ILE A 100 14.17 -23.35 21.60
N LYS A 101 14.20 -23.30 22.94
CA LYS A 101 14.27 -24.50 23.77
C LYS A 101 12.97 -25.28 23.74
N SER A 102 13.04 -26.59 23.81
CA SER A 102 11.88 -27.50 23.81
C SER A 102 10.91 -27.25 24.94
N SER A 103 11.39 -26.76 26.10
CA SER A 103 10.55 -26.32 27.23
C SER A 103 9.53 -25.23 26.86
N SER A 104 9.78 -24.45 25.81
CA SER A 104 8.91 -23.37 25.37
C SER A 104 7.81 -23.83 24.41
N PHE A 105 7.93 -25.01 23.81
CA PHE A 105 7.06 -25.45 22.71
C PHE A 105 5.59 -25.53 23.11
N GLN A 106 5.27 -26.10 24.27
CA GLN A 106 3.88 -26.21 24.71
C GLN A 106 3.17 -24.86 24.85
N TYR A 107 3.90 -23.83 25.25
CA TYR A 107 3.34 -22.48 25.41
C TYR A 107 3.17 -21.80 24.05
N LEU A 108 4.10 -22.02 23.12
CA LEU A 108 4.00 -21.54 21.73
C LEU A 108 2.91 -22.28 20.96
N ASP A 109 2.64 -23.55 21.24
CA ASP A 109 1.54 -24.30 20.65
C ASP A 109 0.18 -23.71 21.05
N ASN A 110 0.02 -23.34 22.32
CA ASN A 110 -1.18 -22.64 22.80
C ASN A 110 -1.36 -21.27 22.10
N LEU A 111 -0.27 -20.53 21.96
CA LEU A 111 -0.27 -19.26 21.20
C LEU A 111 -0.63 -19.47 19.73
N ALA A 112 -0.07 -20.49 19.08
CA ALA A 112 -0.38 -20.83 17.70
C ALA A 112 -1.86 -21.22 17.51
N ASN A 113 -2.43 -22.01 18.44
CA ASN A 113 -3.83 -22.42 18.38
C ASN A 113 -4.77 -21.21 18.53
N MET A 114 -4.46 -20.29 19.44
CA MET A 114 -5.18 -19.04 19.59
C MET A 114 -5.07 -18.19 18.31
N ALA A 115 -3.86 -17.98 17.78
CA ALA A 115 -3.65 -17.18 16.59
C ALA A 115 -4.38 -17.74 15.35
N LYS A 116 -4.49 -19.07 15.21
CA LYS A 116 -5.26 -19.72 14.13
C LYS A 116 -6.76 -19.45 14.21
N SER A 117 -7.30 -19.29 15.41
CA SER A 117 -8.74 -18.98 15.61
C SER A 117 -9.07 -17.51 15.28
N ARG A 118 -8.08 -16.64 15.25
CA ARG A 118 -8.22 -15.20 15.05
C ARG A 118 -7.63 -14.76 13.71
N LYS A 119 -8.34 -15.05 12.63
CA LYS A 119 -7.93 -14.71 11.25
C LYS A 119 -7.87 -13.20 10.99
N ASP A 120 -8.50 -12.42 11.83
CA ASP A 120 -8.51 -10.96 11.80
C ASP A 120 -7.31 -10.32 12.51
N TRP A 121 -6.41 -11.12 13.10
CA TRP A 121 -5.25 -10.63 13.82
C TRP A 121 -3.98 -10.67 12.97
N VAL A 122 -3.15 -9.65 13.17
CA VAL A 122 -1.73 -9.62 12.76
C VAL A 122 -0.89 -9.50 14.02
N LEU A 123 0.02 -10.44 14.21
CA LEU A 123 0.95 -10.49 15.35
C LEU A 123 2.29 -9.89 14.92
N HIS A 124 2.69 -8.79 15.53
CA HIS A 124 4.01 -8.21 15.37
C HIS A 124 4.94 -8.72 16.48
N LEU A 125 5.85 -9.62 16.11
CA LEU A 125 6.85 -10.22 16.98
C LEU A 125 8.08 -9.32 17.05
N LYS A 126 8.40 -8.81 18.22
CA LYS A 126 9.50 -7.86 18.47
C LYS A 126 10.58 -8.52 19.32
N GLY A 127 11.76 -8.73 18.76
CA GLY A 127 12.89 -9.29 19.48
C GLY A 127 13.77 -8.22 20.11
N TYR A 128 14.26 -8.47 21.32
CA TYR A 128 15.17 -7.59 22.07
C TYR A 128 16.33 -8.38 22.67
N THR A 129 17.45 -7.68 22.90
CA THR A 129 18.63 -8.21 23.62
C THR A 129 18.91 -7.35 24.87
N ASP A 130 19.86 -7.79 25.67
CA ASP A 130 20.54 -6.88 26.61
C ASP A 130 21.62 -6.06 25.88
N ASN A 131 22.31 -5.18 26.62
CA ASN A 131 23.32 -4.29 26.08
C ASN A 131 24.73 -4.90 26.02
N ILE A 132 24.90 -6.19 26.28
CA ILE A 132 26.23 -6.83 26.25
C ILE A 132 26.57 -7.24 24.81
N GLY A 133 27.77 -6.84 24.38
CA GLY A 133 28.31 -7.19 23.08
C GLY A 133 28.17 -6.10 22.02
N ASP A 134 28.40 -6.50 20.79
CA ASP A 134 28.33 -5.60 19.63
C ASP A 134 26.88 -5.30 19.24
N LYS A 135 26.58 -4.01 18.99
CA LYS A 135 25.21 -3.57 18.65
C LYS A 135 24.67 -4.19 17.36
N ALA A 136 25.51 -4.35 16.34
CA ALA A 136 25.07 -4.93 15.08
C ALA A 136 24.74 -6.42 15.24
N LYS A 137 25.56 -7.15 16.02
CA LYS A 137 25.31 -8.56 16.38
C LYS A 137 24.04 -8.69 17.23
N ASN A 138 23.82 -7.80 18.19
CA ASN A 138 22.59 -7.77 19.01
C ASN A 138 21.36 -7.50 18.17
N LEU A 139 21.42 -6.54 17.23
CA LEU A 139 20.34 -6.28 16.30
C LEU A 139 20.04 -7.51 15.44
N GLN A 140 21.07 -8.19 14.91
CA GLN A 140 20.88 -9.41 14.12
C GLN A 140 20.30 -10.54 14.97
N LEU A 141 20.84 -10.80 16.15
CA LEU A 141 20.34 -11.84 17.07
C LEU A 141 18.87 -11.60 17.45
N SER A 142 18.48 -10.35 17.68
CA SER A 142 17.09 -10.02 17.99
C SER A 142 16.14 -10.27 16.82
N LYS A 143 16.57 -9.96 15.58
CA LYS A 143 15.83 -10.31 14.34
C LYS A 143 15.67 -11.82 14.21
N ASP A 144 16.75 -12.57 14.37
CA ASP A 144 16.75 -14.02 14.23
C ASP A 144 15.85 -14.70 15.27
N ARG A 145 15.82 -14.20 16.51
CA ARG A 145 14.92 -14.69 17.56
C ARG A 145 13.46 -14.43 17.25
N ALA A 146 13.11 -13.21 16.81
CA ALA A 146 11.75 -12.91 16.37
C ALA A 146 11.33 -13.76 15.18
N ALA A 147 12.22 -13.96 14.21
CA ALA A 147 12.01 -14.83 13.06
C ALA A 147 11.86 -16.31 13.46
N ALA A 148 12.62 -16.81 14.45
CA ALA A 148 12.48 -18.17 14.94
C ALA A 148 11.09 -18.42 15.53
N VAL A 149 10.56 -17.47 16.31
CA VAL A 149 9.18 -17.57 16.84
C VAL A 149 8.17 -17.53 15.70
N LYS A 150 8.31 -16.62 14.73
CA LYS A 150 7.46 -16.57 13.53
C LYS A 150 7.44 -17.92 12.82
N ASN A 151 8.62 -18.45 12.50
CA ASN A 151 8.75 -19.72 11.77
C ASN A 151 8.13 -20.88 12.56
N TYR A 152 8.26 -20.88 13.88
CA TYR A 152 7.61 -21.89 14.74
C TYR A 152 6.08 -21.79 14.63
N LEU A 153 5.50 -20.60 14.75
CA LEU A 153 4.06 -20.40 14.63
C LEU A 153 3.54 -20.79 13.23
N VAL A 154 4.28 -20.47 12.17
CA VAL A 154 3.96 -20.91 10.80
C VAL A 154 3.98 -22.43 10.69
N SER A 155 4.97 -23.11 11.28
CA SER A 155 5.06 -24.57 11.28
C SER A 155 3.89 -25.23 12.01
N LYS A 156 3.21 -24.51 12.92
CA LYS A 156 1.99 -24.93 13.63
C LYS A 156 0.70 -24.52 12.91
N GLY A 157 0.80 -23.96 11.70
CA GLY A 157 -0.34 -23.66 10.83
C GLY A 157 -0.94 -22.26 10.99
N VAL A 158 -0.20 -21.32 11.61
CA VAL A 158 -0.57 -19.89 11.56
C VAL A 158 -0.20 -19.34 10.21
N ASP A 159 -1.12 -18.59 9.56
CA ASP A 159 -0.86 -17.99 8.25
C ASP A 159 0.30 -16.98 8.31
N PRO A 160 1.36 -17.14 7.50
CA PRO A 160 2.50 -16.22 7.50
C PRO A 160 2.14 -14.77 7.17
N VAL A 161 1.01 -14.50 6.49
CA VAL A 161 0.52 -13.15 6.21
C VAL A 161 0.09 -12.42 7.48
N ASN A 162 -0.31 -13.16 8.52
CA ASN A 162 -0.73 -12.65 9.82
C ASN A 162 0.43 -12.53 10.84
N LEU A 163 1.66 -12.69 10.39
CA LEU A 163 2.84 -12.67 11.26
C LEU A 163 3.91 -11.75 10.71
N GLU A 164 4.26 -10.73 11.48
CA GLU A 164 5.45 -9.91 11.22
C GLU A 164 6.50 -10.13 12.28
N SER A 165 7.79 -10.05 11.92
CA SER A 165 8.89 -10.18 12.87
C SER A 165 9.92 -9.07 12.67
N LYS A 166 10.34 -8.42 13.78
CA LYS A 166 11.32 -7.34 13.77
C LYS A 166 12.25 -7.44 14.96
N GLY A 167 13.54 -7.17 14.76
CA GLY A 167 14.52 -7.05 15.84
C GLY A 167 14.82 -5.60 16.15
N PHE A 168 15.04 -5.32 17.42
CA PHE A 168 15.35 -4.00 17.98
C PHE A 168 16.69 -3.97 18.73
N GLY A 169 17.41 -5.10 18.81
CA GLY A 169 18.68 -5.16 19.55
C GLY A 169 18.48 -4.79 21.02
N ASP A 170 19.34 -3.94 21.54
CA ASP A 170 19.35 -3.46 22.92
C ASP A 170 18.48 -2.18 23.13
N GLU A 171 17.65 -1.82 22.17
CA GLU A 171 16.71 -0.71 22.29
C GLU A 171 15.59 -1.03 23.29
N ASN A 172 15.02 0.03 23.91
CA ASN A 172 13.86 -0.04 24.81
C ASN A 172 14.01 -1.08 25.95
N PRO A 173 15.06 -0.98 26.80
CA PRO A 173 15.20 -1.88 27.93
C PRO A 173 14.06 -1.70 28.95
N ILE A 174 13.47 -2.83 29.40
CA ILE A 174 12.40 -2.83 30.42
C ILE A 174 12.96 -3.01 31.85
N ALA A 175 14.25 -3.28 31.97
CA ALA A 175 14.95 -3.42 33.25
C ALA A 175 16.38 -2.89 33.15
N THR A 176 17.01 -2.69 34.30
CA THR A 176 18.42 -2.24 34.32
C THR A 176 19.37 -3.25 33.70
N ASN A 177 20.23 -2.82 32.80
CA ASN A 177 21.28 -3.67 32.23
C ASN A 177 22.48 -3.89 33.19
N LYS A 178 22.52 -3.19 34.35
CA LYS A 178 23.62 -3.31 35.33
C LYS A 178 23.63 -4.66 36.03
N THR A 179 22.47 -5.31 36.20
CA THR A 179 22.35 -6.59 36.90
C THR A 179 22.08 -7.74 35.93
N ALA A 180 22.53 -8.96 36.28
CA ALA A 180 22.22 -10.15 35.50
C ALA A 180 20.72 -10.41 35.38
N ALA A 181 19.97 -10.20 36.46
CA ALA A 181 18.53 -10.37 36.48
C ALA A 181 17.81 -9.34 35.56
N GLY A 182 18.26 -8.08 35.54
CA GLY A 182 17.72 -7.05 34.63
C GLY A 182 18.03 -7.36 33.17
N ARG A 183 19.26 -7.76 32.87
CA ARG A 183 19.62 -8.21 31.52
C ARG A 183 18.78 -9.39 31.04
N ALA A 184 18.50 -10.35 31.92
CA ALA A 184 17.62 -11.49 31.60
C ALA A 184 16.21 -11.03 31.18
N LYS A 185 15.65 -10.00 31.80
CA LYS A 185 14.37 -9.42 31.44
C LYS A 185 14.43 -8.67 30.10
N ASN A 186 15.56 -8.06 29.76
CA ASN A 186 15.73 -7.34 28.50
C ASN A 186 15.87 -8.31 27.29
N ARG A 187 16.41 -9.52 27.48
CA ARG A 187 16.45 -10.58 26.47
C ARG A 187 15.08 -11.22 26.29
N ARG A 188 14.20 -10.60 25.53
CA ARG A 188 12.79 -10.97 25.40
C ARG A 188 12.29 -10.88 23.95
N VAL A 189 11.14 -11.47 23.75
CA VAL A 189 10.28 -11.21 22.60
C VAL A 189 8.97 -10.60 23.11
N GLU A 190 8.45 -9.62 22.43
CA GLU A 190 7.14 -9.00 22.67
C GLU A 190 6.22 -9.27 21.49
N ILE A 191 4.92 -9.22 21.72
CA ILE A 191 3.89 -9.35 20.70
C ILE A 191 2.95 -8.14 20.81
N ASP A 192 2.85 -7.38 19.71
CA ASP A 192 1.74 -6.45 19.50
C ASP A 192 0.70 -7.07 18.58
N LEU A 193 -0.56 -6.82 18.87
CA LEU A 193 -1.69 -7.30 18.09
C LEU A 193 -2.32 -6.16 17.31
N PHE A 194 -2.58 -6.41 16.03
CA PHE A 194 -3.23 -5.46 15.13
C PHE A 194 -4.37 -6.12 14.38
N SER A 195 -5.37 -5.30 13.97
CA SER A 195 -6.46 -5.75 13.11
C SER A 195 -6.02 -5.82 11.65
N ASN A 196 -6.42 -6.88 10.98
CA ASN A 196 -6.27 -7.02 9.53
C ASN A 196 -7.50 -6.49 8.75
N LYS A 197 -8.42 -5.78 9.46
CA LYS A 197 -9.66 -5.22 8.87
C LYS A 197 -9.46 -3.84 8.30
#